data_a92d0793b6a46f87f9a40c8539b4e838
#
_entry.id   a92d0793b6a46f87f9a40c8539b4e838
#
_cell.length_a   1.000
_cell.length_b   1.000
_cell.length_c   1.000
_cell.angle_alpha   90.00
_cell.angle_beta   90.00
_cell.angle_gamma   90.00
#
_symmetry.space_group_name_H-M   'P 1'
#
loop_
_entity.id
_entity.type
_entity.pdbx_description
1 polymer ?
#
loop_
_entity_poly.entity_id
_entity_poly.type
_entity_poly.pdbx_seq_one_letter_code
_entity_poly.pdbx_strand_id
1 'polypeptide(L)'
;MIGNHVSIQTDQIDMRCPVSIGNHVIIGAGVKIITLSHNIDSPEWGHKAYGIEIDDYVWLATDALILPSCRKIGYGAVVGGGSVLVKNTEEMDVVGGNPAKFLRKRMCVHSNLVIESLLGGDYKIYKETRKSKN
;
A
#
# COMPACT_ATOMS: atom_id res chain seq x y z
N MET A 1 -2.43 -12.22 6.13
CA MET A 1 -3.31 -12.88 5.14
C MET A 1 -3.40 -12.00 3.90
N ILE A 2 -3.29 -12.60 2.73
CA ILE A 2 -3.34 -11.90 1.45
C ILE A 2 -4.51 -12.46 0.64
N GLY A 3 -5.37 -11.59 0.15
CA GLY A 3 -6.53 -11.97 -0.64
C GLY A 3 -6.20 -12.39 -2.08
N ASN A 4 -7.21 -12.41 -2.94
CA ASN A 4 -7.10 -12.84 -4.33
C ASN A 4 -6.89 -11.64 -5.27
N HIS A 5 -6.23 -11.90 -6.40
CA HIS A 5 -5.99 -10.88 -7.44
C HIS A 5 -5.24 -9.66 -6.92
N VAL A 6 -4.26 -9.89 -6.03
CA VAL A 6 -3.43 -8.84 -5.45
C VAL A 6 -2.16 -8.69 -6.29
N SER A 7 -1.81 -7.44 -6.61
CA SER A 7 -0.55 -7.12 -7.28
C SER A 7 0.38 -6.44 -6.28
N ILE A 8 1.52 -7.08 -5.98
CA ILE A 8 2.52 -6.55 -5.05
C ILE A 8 3.83 -6.38 -5.81
N GLN A 9 4.26 -5.12 -5.94
CA GLN A 9 5.48 -4.76 -6.67
C GLN A 9 6.60 -4.29 -5.75
N THR A 10 6.49 -4.59 -4.46
CA THR A 10 7.49 -4.22 -3.45
C THR A 10 7.85 -5.43 -2.59
N ASP A 11 9.05 -5.43 -2.03
CA ASP A 11 9.50 -6.39 -1.02
C ASP A 11 9.64 -5.76 0.36
N GLN A 12 9.16 -4.53 0.55
CA GLN A 12 9.38 -3.74 1.76
C GLN A 12 8.14 -3.68 2.65
N ILE A 13 7.46 -4.81 2.81
CA ILE A 13 6.33 -4.94 3.72
C ILE A 13 6.84 -5.55 5.03
N ASP A 14 6.72 -4.78 6.12
CA ASP A 14 7.14 -5.21 7.45
C ASP A 14 6.11 -6.18 8.03
N MET A 15 6.48 -7.43 8.14
CA MET A 15 5.60 -8.51 8.63
C MET A 15 5.79 -8.81 10.13
N ARG A 16 6.52 -7.98 10.87
CA ARG A 16 6.71 -8.18 12.32
C ARG A 16 5.41 -8.11 13.08
N CYS A 17 4.44 -7.34 12.59
CA CYS A 17 3.07 -7.36 13.08
C CYS A 17 2.14 -7.86 11.96
N PRO A 18 0.92 -8.32 12.29
CA PRO A 18 0.01 -8.86 11.29
C PRO A 18 -0.34 -7.84 10.20
N VAL A 19 -0.19 -8.27 8.94
CA VAL A 19 -0.61 -7.49 7.78
C VAL A 19 -1.70 -8.27 7.06
N SER A 20 -2.88 -7.68 6.93
CA SER A 20 -4.01 -8.24 6.20
C SER A 20 -4.26 -7.42 4.95
N ILE A 21 -4.25 -8.08 3.80
CA ILE A 21 -4.44 -7.44 2.49
C ILE A 21 -5.66 -8.07 1.84
N GLY A 22 -6.65 -7.27 1.50
CA GLY A 22 -7.88 -7.72 0.88
C GLY A 22 -7.70 -8.14 -0.58
N ASN A 23 -8.83 -8.24 -1.29
CA ASN A 23 -8.85 -8.66 -2.69
C ASN A 23 -8.65 -7.46 -3.62
N HIS A 24 -8.08 -7.71 -4.80
CA HIS A 24 -7.89 -6.69 -5.83
C HIS A 24 -7.08 -5.48 -5.37
N VAL A 25 -6.17 -5.66 -4.42
CA VAL A 25 -5.28 -4.60 -3.92
C VAL A 25 -4.09 -4.46 -4.84
N ILE A 26 -3.68 -3.23 -5.10
CA ILE A 26 -2.49 -2.92 -5.88
C ILE A 26 -1.50 -2.19 -4.97
N ILE A 27 -0.32 -2.77 -4.83
CA ILE A 27 0.78 -2.17 -4.05
C ILE A 27 1.92 -1.91 -5.02
N GLY A 28 2.18 -0.64 -5.29
CA GLY A 28 3.15 -0.19 -6.27
C GLY A 28 4.60 -0.42 -5.86
N ALA A 29 5.50 -0.21 -6.82
CA ALA A 29 6.94 -0.35 -6.60
C ALA A 29 7.43 0.63 -5.52
N GLY A 30 8.32 0.18 -4.68
CA GLY A 30 8.94 1.01 -3.64
C GLY A 30 8.04 1.35 -2.46
N VAL A 31 6.80 0.87 -2.43
CA VAL A 31 5.91 1.07 -1.28
C VAL A 31 6.52 0.41 -0.05
N LYS A 32 6.50 1.14 1.06
CA LYS A 32 6.97 0.65 2.36
C LYS A 32 5.83 0.63 3.35
N ILE A 33 5.64 -0.50 4.01
CA ILE A 33 4.66 -0.64 5.11
C ILE A 33 5.45 -0.98 6.36
N ILE A 34 5.37 -0.12 7.36
CA ILE A 34 6.08 -0.26 8.64
C ILE A 34 5.06 -0.51 9.71
N THR A 35 5.22 -1.61 10.46
CA THR A 35 4.27 -2.04 11.48
C THR A 35 4.78 -1.84 12.91
N LEU A 36 6.06 -1.54 13.08
CA LEU A 36 6.68 -1.42 14.38
C LEU A 36 7.33 -0.06 14.55
N SER A 37 7.09 0.57 15.68
CA SER A 37 7.71 1.82 16.06
C SER A 37 7.97 1.83 17.57
N HIS A 38 8.40 2.96 18.10
CA HIS A 38 8.68 3.12 19.51
C HIS A 38 8.03 4.38 20.06
N ASN A 39 7.75 4.37 21.38
CA ASN A 39 7.34 5.57 22.07
C ASN A 39 8.61 6.37 22.41
N ILE A 40 8.84 7.45 21.65
CA ILE A 40 10.04 8.27 21.79
C ILE A 40 10.06 9.06 23.10
N ASP A 41 8.93 9.16 23.79
CA ASP A 41 8.81 9.82 25.07
C ASP A 41 8.91 8.87 26.27
N SER A 42 9.15 7.57 25.99
CA SER A 42 9.35 6.55 27.02
C SER A 42 10.84 6.33 27.28
N PRO A 43 11.30 6.46 28.53
CA PRO A 43 12.71 6.14 28.85
C PRO A 43 13.09 4.68 28.55
N GLU A 44 12.15 3.76 28.57
CA GLU A 44 12.38 2.37 28.24
C GLU A 44 12.30 2.10 26.72
N TRP A 45 12.08 3.12 25.91
CA TRP A 45 11.94 2.96 24.46
C TRP A 45 10.87 1.96 24.07
N GLY A 46 9.70 2.10 24.72
CA GLY A 46 8.61 1.14 24.58
C GLY A 46 8.16 0.92 23.14
N HIS A 47 7.84 -0.32 22.80
CA HIS A 47 7.36 -0.68 21.48
C HIS A 47 5.95 -0.18 21.21
N LYS A 48 5.72 0.34 20.00
CA LYS A 48 4.39 0.58 19.42
C LYS A 48 4.25 -0.38 18.26
N ALA A 49 3.56 -1.49 18.48
CA ALA A 49 3.42 -2.55 17.51
C ALA A 49 1.95 -2.79 17.22
N TYR A 50 1.54 -2.45 15.99
CA TYR A 50 0.16 -2.59 15.56
C TYR A 50 0.12 -3.24 14.19
N GLY A 51 -0.81 -4.16 13.99
CA GLY A 51 -1.08 -4.68 12.66
C GLY A 51 -1.74 -3.64 11.77
N ILE A 52 -1.80 -3.94 10.48
CA ILE A 52 -2.52 -3.13 9.51
C ILE A 52 -3.51 -4.00 8.74
N GLU A 53 -4.69 -3.44 8.48
CA GLU A 53 -5.72 -4.05 7.66
C GLU A 53 -5.92 -3.18 6.42
N ILE A 54 -5.67 -3.77 5.26
CA ILE A 54 -5.84 -3.11 3.96
C ILE A 54 -7.03 -3.76 3.28
N ASP A 55 -8.11 -3.00 3.10
CA ASP A 55 -9.36 -3.51 2.55
C ASP A 55 -9.26 -3.73 1.03
N ASP A 56 -10.33 -4.27 0.45
CA ASP A 56 -10.39 -4.59 -0.96
C ASP A 56 -10.25 -3.34 -1.84
N TYR A 57 -9.70 -3.50 -3.04
CA TYR A 57 -9.58 -2.46 -4.05
C TYR A 57 -8.75 -1.24 -3.66
N VAL A 58 -7.92 -1.36 -2.64
CA VAL A 58 -6.99 -0.30 -2.25
C VAL A 58 -5.84 -0.23 -3.26
N TRP A 59 -5.41 0.98 -3.57
CA TRP A 59 -4.22 1.23 -4.36
C TRP A 59 -3.23 2.05 -3.54
N LEU A 60 -2.08 1.46 -3.26
CA LEU A 60 -0.93 2.15 -2.69
C LEU A 60 0.02 2.45 -3.85
N ALA A 61 0.12 3.72 -4.23
CA ALA A 61 0.89 4.11 -5.41
C ALA A 61 2.40 4.10 -5.11
N THR A 62 3.19 4.16 -6.17
CA THR A 62 4.66 4.07 -6.13
C THR A 62 5.27 4.93 -5.02
N ASP A 63 6.17 4.32 -4.25
CA ASP A 63 6.94 4.97 -3.18
C ASP A 63 6.12 5.52 -2.02
N ALA A 64 4.85 5.16 -1.89
CA ALA A 64 4.09 5.51 -0.69
C ALA A 64 4.70 4.86 0.54
N LEU A 65 4.69 5.58 1.65
CA LEU A 65 5.17 5.11 2.95
C LEU A 65 4.01 5.07 3.93
N ILE A 66 3.73 3.88 4.46
CA ILE A 66 2.65 3.66 5.43
C ILE A 66 3.28 3.47 6.79
N LEU A 67 2.99 4.38 7.72
CA LEU A 67 3.57 4.36 9.06
C LEU A 67 2.70 3.58 10.05
N PRO A 68 3.26 3.10 11.18
CA PRO A 68 2.55 2.26 12.14
C PRO A 68 1.30 2.89 12.78
N SER A 69 1.19 4.20 12.74
CA SER A 69 0.00 4.91 13.22
C SER A 69 -1.21 4.71 12.32
N CYS A 70 -1.01 4.29 11.07
CA CYS A 70 -2.09 3.84 10.20
C CYS A 70 -2.34 2.35 10.45
N ARG A 71 -3.54 2.01 10.91
CA ARG A 71 -3.93 0.62 11.23
C ARG A 71 -4.95 0.07 10.26
N LYS A 72 -5.61 0.93 9.50
CA LYS A 72 -6.63 0.53 8.54
C LYS A 72 -6.64 1.46 7.33
N ILE A 73 -6.67 0.85 6.16
CA ILE A 73 -6.87 1.56 4.90
C ILE A 73 -8.19 1.05 4.32
N GLY A 74 -9.17 1.95 4.21
CA GLY A 74 -10.55 1.59 3.88
C GLY A 74 -10.74 1.13 2.44
N TYR A 75 -11.83 0.44 2.19
CA TYR A 75 -12.22 -0.10 0.89
C TYR A 75 -12.03 0.96 -0.21
N GLY A 76 -11.36 0.58 -1.28
CA GLY A 76 -11.20 1.44 -2.45
C GLY A 76 -10.34 2.66 -2.25
N ALA A 77 -9.72 2.85 -1.09
CA ALA A 77 -8.87 4.01 -0.85
C ALA A 77 -7.64 4.01 -1.75
N VAL A 78 -7.15 5.21 -2.07
CA VAL A 78 -5.94 5.42 -2.87
C VAL A 78 -4.97 6.27 -2.09
N VAL A 79 -3.75 5.79 -1.95
CA VAL A 79 -2.64 6.56 -1.36
C VAL A 79 -1.72 6.99 -2.49
N GLY A 80 -1.60 8.29 -2.69
CA GLY A 80 -0.83 8.87 -3.79
C GLY A 80 0.65 8.53 -3.73
N GLY A 81 1.30 8.58 -4.90
CA GLY A 81 2.73 8.28 -5.00
C GLY A 81 3.59 9.19 -4.13
N GLY A 82 4.58 8.61 -3.47
CA GLY A 82 5.50 9.35 -2.60
C GLY A 82 4.86 9.91 -1.34
N SER A 83 3.62 9.57 -1.03
CA SER A 83 2.92 10.07 0.15
C SER A 83 3.35 9.37 1.42
N VAL A 84 3.20 10.05 2.56
CA VAL A 84 3.46 9.48 3.88
C VAL A 84 2.14 9.40 4.64
N LEU A 85 1.60 8.20 4.78
CA LEU A 85 0.31 7.97 5.44
C LEU A 85 0.52 7.70 6.93
N VAL A 86 -0.05 8.55 7.78
CA VAL A 86 0.14 8.50 9.23
C VAL A 86 -1.13 8.16 10.01
N LYS A 87 -2.26 8.03 9.33
CA LYS A 87 -3.54 7.73 9.99
C LYS A 87 -4.43 6.89 9.07
N ASN A 88 -5.47 6.30 9.66
CA ASN A 88 -6.44 5.50 8.92
C ASN A 88 -7.12 6.32 7.82
N THR A 89 -7.52 5.63 6.76
CA THR A 89 -8.34 6.21 5.70
C THR A 89 -9.74 5.63 5.75
N GLU A 90 -10.70 6.42 5.32
CA GLU A 90 -12.08 6.00 5.14
C GLU A 90 -12.27 5.33 3.77
N GLU A 91 -13.43 4.72 3.59
CA GLU A 91 -13.81 4.10 2.33
C GLU A 91 -13.74 5.11 1.18
N MET A 92 -13.11 4.72 0.07
CA MET A 92 -12.99 5.51 -1.16
C MET A 92 -12.21 6.83 -1.01
N ASP A 93 -11.48 7.01 0.07
CA ASP A 93 -10.62 8.19 0.22
C ASP A 93 -9.46 8.17 -0.78
N VAL A 94 -9.20 9.31 -1.40
CA VAL A 94 -7.95 9.57 -2.10
C VAL A 94 -7.14 10.53 -1.24
N VAL A 95 -5.98 10.07 -0.80
CA VAL A 95 -5.10 10.84 0.09
C VAL A 95 -3.73 11.01 -0.55
N GLY A 96 -3.05 12.10 -0.23
CA GLY A 96 -1.71 12.36 -0.76
C GLY A 96 -0.97 13.42 0.02
N GLY A 97 0.34 13.45 -0.16
CA GLY A 97 1.24 14.39 0.49
C GLY A 97 2.01 13.82 1.67
N ASN A 98 2.75 14.66 2.35
CA ASN A 98 3.52 14.32 3.55
C ASN A 98 3.32 15.40 4.63
N PRO A 99 2.54 15.14 5.69
CA PRO A 99 1.71 13.95 5.87
C PRO A 99 0.56 13.90 4.86
N ALA A 100 0.14 12.70 4.52
CA ALA A 100 -0.96 12.52 3.58
C ALA A 100 -2.26 13.11 4.12
N LYS A 101 -2.96 13.83 3.26
CA LYS A 101 -4.22 14.48 3.58
C LYS A 101 -5.29 14.08 2.58
N PHE A 102 -6.54 14.15 2.99
CA PHE A 102 -7.68 13.90 2.13
C PHE A 102 -7.69 14.89 0.96
N LEU A 103 -7.81 14.37 -0.25
CA LEU A 103 -7.88 15.15 -1.47
C LEU A 103 -9.30 15.14 -2.06
N ARG A 104 -9.91 13.97 -2.16
CA ARG A 104 -11.26 13.77 -2.66
C ARG A 104 -11.72 12.33 -2.44
N LYS A 105 -12.97 12.03 -2.71
CA LYS A 105 -13.44 10.65 -2.80
C LYS A 105 -13.16 10.09 -4.20
N ARG A 106 -12.81 8.83 -4.26
CA ARG A 106 -12.66 8.08 -5.50
C ARG A 106 -14.04 7.86 -6.12
N MET A 107 -14.15 7.95 -7.43
CA MET A 107 -15.44 7.83 -8.12
C MET A 107 -15.85 6.38 -8.37
N CYS A 108 -14.88 5.49 -8.59
CA CYS A 108 -15.12 4.06 -8.78
C CYS A 108 -13.83 3.28 -8.48
N VAL A 109 -13.97 1.98 -8.23
CA VAL A 109 -12.81 1.11 -8.11
C VAL A 109 -12.43 0.53 -9.47
N HIS A 110 -11.18 0.10 -9.59
CA HIS A 110 -10.71 -0.56 -10.80
C HIS A 110 -11.42 -1.91 -10.97
N SER A 111 -11.72 -2.27 -12.22
CA SER A 111 -12.28 -3.57 -12.55
C SER A 111 -11.18 -4.64 -12.57
N ASN A 112 -11.50 -5.85 -13.05
CA ASN A 112 -10.57 -6.97 -13.14
C ASN A 112 -9.46 -6.70 -14.17
N LEU A 113 -8.58 -5.77 -13.84
CA LEU A 113 -7.42 -5.47 -14.66
C LEU A 113 -6.30 -6.45 -14.35
N VAL A 114 -5.59 -6.87 -15.39
CA VAL A 114 -4.31 -7.56 -15.21
C VAL A 114 -3.28 -6.49 -14.93
N ILE A 115 -2.88 -6.37 -13.67
CA ILE A 115 -1.89 -5.39 -13.24
C ILE A 115 -0.53 -6.08 -13.17
N GLU A 116 0.50 -5.43 -13.71
CA GLU A 116 1.86 -5.94 -13.64
C GLU A 116 2.29 -6.23 -12.21
N SER A 117 2.87 -7.40 -12.02
CA SER A 117 3.46 -7.81 -10.76
C SER A 117 4.88 -8.30 -11.03
N LEU A 118 5.78 -8.09 -10.10
CA LEU A 118 7.17 -8.57 -10.21
C LEU A 118 7.24 -10.08 -10.38
N LEU A 119 6.24 -10.79 -9.91
CA LEU A 119 6.19 -12.26 -9.94
C LEU A 119 5.25 -12.81 -11.01
N GLY A 120 4.63 -11.96 -11.83
CA GLY A 120 3.64 -12.37 -12.81
C GLY A 120 4.15 -12.41 -14.25
N GLY A 121 3.38 -13.03 -15.14
CA GLY A 121 3.67 -13.13 -16.56
C GLY A 121 3.72 -11.77 -17.27
N ASP A 122 3.02 -10.80 -16.75
CA ASP A 122 2.97 -9.45 -17.31
C ASP A 122 4.33 -8.74 -17.29
N TYR A 123 5.14 -9.02 -16.28
CA TYR A 123 6.50 -8.50 -16.20
C TYR A 123 7.34 -8.98 -17.39
N LYS A 124 7.16 -10.23 -17.80
CA LYS A 124 7.85 -10.80 -18.97
C LYS A 124 7.45 -10.07 -20.24
N ILE A 125 6.16 -9.82 -20.44
CA ILE A 125 5.62 -9.09 -21.59
C ILE A 125 6.19 -7.66 -21.61
N TYR A 126 6.16 -6.97 -20.50
CA TYR A 126 6.72 -5.63 -20.35
C TYR A 126 8.20 -5.59 -20.73
N LYS A 127 8.97 -6.56 -20.25
CA LYS A 127 10.40 -6.66 -20.51
C LYS A 127 10.68 -6.86 -22.01
N GLU A 128 9.89 -7.69 -22.69
CA GLU A 128 10.00 -7.92 -24.12
C GLU A 128 9.65 -6.67 -24.93
N THR A 129 8.59 -5.96 -24.53
CA THR A 129 8.18 -4.70 -25.15
C THR A 129 9.27 -3.64 -25.07
N ARG A 130 9.97 -3.54 -23.96
CA ARG A 130 11.09 -2.60 -23.80
C ARG A 130 12.28 -2.96 -24.67
N LYS A 131 12.56 -4.23 -24.85
CA LYS A 131 13.65 -4.69 -25.73
C LYS A 131 13.39 -4.31 -27.17
N SER A 132 12.16 -4.35 -27.64
CA SER A 132 11.82 -4.02 -29.02
C SER A 132 11.86 -2.53 -29.34
N LYS A 133 11.96 -1.66 -28.34
CA LYS A 133 12.08 -0.20 -28.50
C LYS A 133 13.51 0.31 -28.56
N ASN A 134 14.46 -0.55 -28.39
CA ASN A 134 15.88 -0.19 -28.43
C ASN A 134 16.45 -0.53 -29.82
#